data_8a4f53a2c7476be00115eaa6f58ebe1f
#
_entry.id   8a4f53a2c7476be00115eaa6f58ebe1f
#
_cell.length_a   1.000
_cell.length_b   1.000
_cell.length_c   1.000
_cell.angle_alpha   90.00
_cell.angle_beta   90.00
_cell.angle_gamma   90.00
#
_symmetry.space_group_name_H-M   'P 1'
#
loop_
_entity.id
_entity.type
_entity.pdbx_description
1 polymer ?
#
loop_
_entity_poly.entity_id
_entity_poly.type
_entity_poly.pdbx_seq_one_letter_code
_entity_poly.pdbx_strand_id
1 'polypeptide(L)'
;MTNGITVIGYCLLVIGMTACTEWTDHYEPAVEGGGNTTLWQQLKANPQLSDFCQVLDQTRVFRMHRKTEVSYAQLLNSGQAFTVIAPVNGTFNKDSLLRLIETAPGDSMVEKSFVFNHLSRMTTSMKPVAQSLRLLNGKNVNMTESAIQNIPIVSSNQRASNGVIHVISHALPYAYNLYEALCDIPDVSIIGASLRQYEWDEFDPDASVSSGIIEGVPVYIDSVVYERNRILENIGLLHAEDSTYWVVVPTNEGWQKVWDATSKYFVFDKSYQKGDSLQRYWTNRALLDDAIFNRTDQKSVNDSLVSVPYLSWRRNYVKGKPKFHVFLKPFAPGGILYEAQPLQCSNGVLYRTNEWPFTPEQTFFKQIWTEGEATWLITEEKSCVYSSMQQVADSISENRFLKVTPTNSTANWELTFRLDNVLSGEYDICAIILPQTVINPDETKLRPCKFKASVNYVDDDGKAATFNCNNTQFKSDPVKVDTVVVAEAFQFPTTNYNQSTNKFSLSIKCSITARETASYSREMLLDCIYLRPRTSKSE
;
A
#
# COMPACT_ATOMS: atom_id res chain seq x y z
N MET A 1 55.57 26.31 32.87
CA MET A 1 54.85 27.39 33.52
C MET A 1 53.68 27.79 32.64
N THR A 2 52.56 27.84 33.31
CA THR A 2 51.22 28.35 32.93
C THR A 2 50.34 27.50 32.02
N ASN A 3 49.43 26.87 32.71
CA ASN A 3 48.23 26.21 32.24
C ASN A 3 47.23 27.19 31.58
N GLY A 4 46.73 26.85 30.43
CA GLY A 4 45.53 27.44 29.82
C GLY A 4 44.41 26.45 29.77
N ILE A 5 43.47 26.54 30.71
CA ILE A 5 42.23 25.74 30.74
C ILE A 5 41.26 26.37 29.75
N THR A 6 40.95 25.67 28.69
CA THR A 6 39.87 26.06 27.76
C THR A 6 38.57 25.44 28.25
N VAL A 7 37.69 26.29 28.78
CA VAL A 7 36.32 25.92 29.15
C VAL A 7 35.49 25.84 27.88
N ILE A 8 35.08 24.62 27.48
CA ILE A 8 34.10 24.42 26.43
C ILE A 8 32.73 24.53 27.08
N GLY A 9 32.06 25.66 26.82
CA GLY A 9 30.66 25.85 27.19
C GLY A 9 29.75 24.95 26.36
N TYR A 10 29.12 23.98 27.01
CA TYR A 10 27.99 23.25 26.45
C TYR A 10 26.76 24.16 26.42
N CYS A 11 26.41 24.69 25.24
CA CYS A 11 25.07 25.19 24.99
C CYS A 11 24.12 24.02 24.92
N LEU A 12 23.42 23.73 26.00
CA LEU A 12 22.22 22.91 26.01
C LEU A 12 21.13 23.65 25.22
N LEU A 13 20.96 23.28 23.96
CA LEU A 13 19.79 23.65 23.19
C LEU A 13 18.62 22.81 23.71
N VAL A 14 17.85 23.35 24.64
CA VAL A 14 16.55 22.80 25.02
C VAL A 14 15.63 23.07 23.85
N ILE A 15 15.53 22.12 22.93
CA ILE A 15 14.43 22.07 21.97
C ILE A 15 13.22 21.67 22.79
N GLY A 16 12.41 22.66 23.16
CA GLY A 16 11.08 22.44 23.68
C GLY A 16 10.31 21.66 22.61
N MET A 17 10.13 20.36 22.81
CA MET A 17 9.05 19.63 22.15
C MET A 17 7.75 20.20 22.72
N THR A 18 7.20 21.19 22.03
CA THR A 18 5.78 21.46 22.14
C THR A 18 5.10 20.25 21.50
N ALA A 19 4.86 19.20 22.30
CA ALA A 19 3.81 18.25 21.97
C ALA A 19 2.57 19.11 21.77
N CYS A 20 2.14 19.22 20.52
CA CYS A 20 0.84 19.76 20.20
C CYS A 20 -0.18 18.88 20.89
N THR A 21 -0.66 19.32 22.03
CA THR A 21 -1.91 18.88 22.61
C THR A 21 -3.01 19.49 21.75
N GLU A 22 -3.18 18.95 20.52
CA GLU A 22 -4.21 19.41 19.58
C GLU A 22 -5.64 19.27 20.14
N TRP A 23 -5.81 18.66 21.30
CA TRP A 23 -7.11 18.47 21.94
C TRP A 23 -7.55 19.65 22.81
N THR A 24 -6.65 20.48 23.29
CA THR A 24 -7.00 21.64 24.13
C THR A 24 -7.11 22.95 23.36
N ASP A 25 -6.50 23.05 22.18
CA ASP A 25 -6.51 24.27 21.36
C ASP A 25 -7.77 24.41 20.48
N HIS A 26 -8.64 23.40 20.42
CA HIS A 26 -9.89 23.45 19.64
C HIS A 26 -11.14 23.78 20.49
N TYR A 27 -11.01 24.03 21.77
CA TYR A 27 -12.06 24.68 22.53
C TYR A 27 -11.93 26.20 22.35
N GLU A 28 -12.46 26.72 21.26
CA GLU A 28 -12.80 28.14 21.28
C GLU A 28 -13.78 28.35 22.45
N PRO A 29 -13.48 29.27 23.37
CA PRO A 29 -14.39 29.56 24.47
C PRO A 29 -15.76 29.92 23.93
N ALA A 30 -16.81 29.52 24.62
CA ALA A 30 -18.19 29.82 24.27
C ALA A 30 -18.28 31.24 23.72
N VAL A 31 -18.75 31.39 22.48
CA VAL A 31 -18.67 32.63 21.72
C VAL A 31 -19.27 33.76 22.55
N GLU A 32 -18.45 34.72 23.01
CA GLU A 32 -18.94 35.88 23.72
C GLU A 32 -20.02 36.59 22.87
N GLY A 33 -21.27 36.65 23.38
CA GLY A 33 -22.43 37.17 22.65
C GLY A 33 -23.30 36.11 21.97
N GLY A 34 -23.12 34.79 22.23
CA GLY A 34 -24.06 33.75 21.87
C GLY A 34 -25.39 33.90 22.61
N GLY A 35 -26.52 33.54 21.95
CA GLY A 35 -27.85 33.56 22.58
C GLY A 35 -27.88 32.69 23.83
N ASN A 36 -28.84 32.95 24.73
CA ASN A 36 -28.99 32.18 25.99
C ASN A 36 -29.52 30.74 25.75
N THR A 37 -29.72 30.32 24.51
CA THR A 37 -30.30 29.01 24.13
C THR A 37 -29.27 28.15 23.42
N THR A 38 -29.33 26.84 23.66
CA THR A 38 -28.44 25.86 23.02
C THR A 38 -28.78 25.66 21.55
N LEU A 39 -27.87 25.02 20.81
CA LEU A 39 -28.10 24.60 19.40
C LEU A 39 -29.40 23.80 19.28
N TRP A 40 -29.61 22.81 20.14
CA TRP A 40 -30.82 21.99 20.14
C TRP A 40 -32.10 22.79 20.35
N GLN A 41 -32.10 23.70 21.30
CA GLN A 41 -33.26 24.55 21.60
C GLN A 41 -33.62 25.44 20.38
N GLN A 42 -32.63 25.99 19.70
CA GLN A 42 -32.85 26.81 18.50
C GLN A 42 -33.34 25.97 17.32
N LEU A 43 -32.74 24.79 17.08
CA LEU A 43 -33.19 23.87 16.03
C LEU A 43 -34.64 23.46 16.24
N LYS A 44 -35.01 23.06 17.45
CA LYS A 44 -36.37 22.63 17.83
C LYS A 44 -37.40 23.78 17.73
N ALA A 45 -36.98 25.01 17.97
CA ALA A 45 -37.87 26.17 17.85
C ALA A 45 -38.17 26.56 16.40
N ASN A 46 -37.42 26.04 15.41
CA ASN A 46 -37.64 26.33 14.00
C ASN A 46 -38.50 25.25 13.32
N PRO A 47 -39.76 25.52 12.97
CA PRO A 47 -40.65 24.53 12.36
C PRO A 47 -40.16 23.98 11.01
N GLN A 48 -39.31 24.73 10.28
CA GLN A 48 -38.74 24.31 9.01
C GLN A 48 -37.65 23.21 9.16
N LEU A 49 -37.20 22.90 10.39
CA LEU A 49 -36.13 21.94 10.69
C LEU A 49 -36.65 20.70 11.47
N SER A 50 -37.98 20.54 11.57
CA SER A 50 -38.58 19.45 12.36
C SER A 50 -38.15 18.06 11.91
N ASP A 51 -37.98 17.84 10.59
CA ASP A 51 -37.54 16.56 10.04
C ASP A 51 -36.09 16.25 10.44
N PHE A 52 -35.21 17.25 10.37
CA PHE A 52 -33.81 17.15 10.79
C PHE A 52 -33.71 16.88 12.30
N CYS A 53 -34.51 17.61 13.11
CA CYS A 53 -34.59 17.38 14.56
C CYS A 53 -35.01 15.95 14.90
N GLN A 54 -35.97 15.38 14.16
CA GLN A 54 -36.41 14.00 14.39
C GLN A 54 -35.28 12.99 14.17
N VAL A 55 -34.50 13.14 13.10
CA VAL A 55 -33.33 12.27 12.84
C VAL A 55 -32.29 12.41 13.95
N LEU A 56 -31.94 13.65 14.35
CA LEU A 56 -30.98 13.89 15.44
C LEU A 56 -31.43 13.33 16.80
N ASP A 57 -32.73 13.35 17.09
CA ASP A 57 -33.26 12.83 18.35
C ASP A 57 -33.24 11.31 18.41
N GLN A 58 -33.43 10.64 17.29
CA GLN A 58 -33.49 9.17 17.22
C GLN A 58 -32.12 8.53 16.94
N THR A 59 -31.20 9.22 16.27
CA THR A 59 -29.83 8.69 16.04
C THR A 59 -29.02 8.71 17.32
N ARG A 60 -28.38 7.57 17.62
CA ARG A 60 -27.52 7.42 18.80
C ARG A 60 -26.06 7.66 18.45
N VAL A 61 -25.32 8.17 19.42
CA VAL A 61 -23.88 8.31 19.36
C VAL A 61 -23.24 6.94 19.48
N PHE A 62 -22.31 6.61 18.55
CA PHE A 62 -21.49 5.41 18.66
C PHE A 62 -20.13 5.75 19.25
N ARG A 63 -19.65 4.88 20.14
CA ARG A 63 -18.28 4.91 20.67
C ARG A 63 -17.67 3.51 20.54
N MET A 64 -16.48 3.42 19.95
CA MET A 64 -15.79 2.14 19.72
C MET A 64 -16.75 1.09 19.09
N HIS A 65 -17.44 1.47 18.01
CA HIS A 65 -18.44 0.65 17.30
C HIS A 65 -19.62 0.18 18.16
N ARG A 66 -19.80 0.73 19.36
CA ARG A 66 -20.92 0.40 20.27
C ARG A 66 -21.92 1.54 20.32
N LYS A 67 -23.17 1.19 20.08
CA LYS A 67 -24.31 2.10 20.24
C LYS A 67 -24.41 2.53 21.71
N THR A 68 -24.51 3.83 21.97
CA THR A 68 -24.77 4.40 23.31
C THR A 68 -26.24 4.77 23.45
N GLU A 69 -26.63 5.18 24.67
CA GLU A 69 -27.99 5.70 24.94
C GLU A 69 -28.12 7.21 24.61
N VAL A 70 -27.02 7.88 24.29
CA VAL A 70 -27.00 9.33 24.05
C VAL A 70 -27.44 9.62 22.63
N SER A 71 -28.45 10.49 22.46
CA SER A 71 -28.87 11.01 21.15
C SER A 71 -28.10 12.26 20.75
N TYR A 72 -28.11 12.58 19.44
CA TYR A 72 -27.52 13.84 18.96
C TYR A 72 -28.29 15.05 19.45
N ALA A 73 -29.59 14.93 19.75
CA ALA A 73 -30.36 15.95 20.43
C ALA A 73 -29.79 16.30 21.82
N GLN A 74 -29.45 15.26 22.61
CA GLN A 74 -28.82 15.46 23.92
C GLN A 74 -27.42 16.03 23.79
N LEU A 75 -26.64 15.59 22.80
CA LEU A 75 -25.29 16.10 22.55
C LEU A 75 -25.33 17.60 22.20
N LEU A 76 -26.21 18.02 21.27
CA LEU A 76 -26.37 19.41 20.85
C LEU A 76 -27.02 20.30 21.93
N ASN A 77 -27.63 19.71 22.94
CA ASN A 77 -28.15 20.42 24.13
C ASN A 77 -27.12 20.54 25.27
N SER A 78 -25.95 19.89 25.13
CA SER A 78 -24.84 19.96 26.10
C SER A 78 -24.00 21.24 25.92
N GLY A 79 -22.96 21.40 26.72
CA GLY A 79 -22.01 22.51 26.60
C GLY A 79 -21.00 22.37 25.47
N GLN A 80 -21.01 21.26 24.73
CA GLN A 80 -20.05 21.01 23.64
C GLN A 80 -20.40 21.89 22.42
N ALA A 81 -19.37 22.52 21.85
CA ALA A 81 -19.55 23.44 20.72
C ALA A 81 -19.59 22.70 19.36
N PHE A 82 -20.51 23.15 18.47
CA PHE A 82 -20.63 22.65 17.11
C PHE A 82 -21.01 23.75 16.13
N THR A 83 -20.66 23.53 14.86
CA THR A 83 -21.37 24.13 13.72
C THR A 83 -22.38 23.13 13.20
N VAL A 84 -23.63 23.53 13.06
CA VAL A 84 -24.72 22.73 12.52
C VAL A 84 -25.09 23.28 11.15
N ILE A 85 -25.08 22.41 10.13
CA ILE A 85 -25.56 22.69 8.78
C ILE A 85 -26.94 22.02 8.65
N ALA A 86 -28.01 22.75 8.90
CA ALA A 86 -29.35 22.20 9.02
C ALA A 86 -30.13 22.27 7.70
N PRO A 87 -30.50 21.16 7.07
CA PRO A 87 -31.33 21.14 5.87
C PRO A 87 -32.80 21.40 6.23
N VAL A 88 -33.51 22.11 5.35
CA VAL A 88 -34.95 22.34 5.54
C VAL A 88 -35.77 21.07 5.27
N ASN A 89 -36.96 21.00 5.86
CA ASN A 89 -37.90 19.90 5.74
C ASN A 89 -38.20 19.50 4.29
N GLY A 90 -38.42 18.20 4.05
CA GLY A 90 -38.83 17.68 2.74
C GLY A 90 -37.72 17.63 1.70
N THR A 91 -36.44 17.91 2.07
CA THR A 91 -35.29 17.90 1.16
C THR A 91 -34.45 16.64 1.24
N PHE A 92 -34.82 15.71 2.11
CA PHE A 92 -34.24 14.40 2.27
C PHE A 92 -35.30 13.38 2.70
N ASN A 93 -35.05 12.10 2.48
CA ASN A 93 -36.01 11.05 2.82
C ASN A 93 -35.89 10.67 4.31
N LYS A 94 -36.54 11.47 5.16
CA LYS A 94 -36.56 11.26 6.61
C LYS A 94 -37.04 9.85 7.00
N ASP A 95 -38.14 9.37 6.39
CA ASP A 95 -38.73 8.06 6.76
C ASP A 95 -37.79 6.89 6.42
N SER A 96 -36.99 7.03 5.39
CA SER A 96 -35.95 6.06 5.07
C SER A 96 -34.85 6.05 6.13
N LEU A 97 -34.38 7.22 6.56
CA LEU A 97 -33.37 7.34 7.61
C LEU A 97 -33.89 6.76 8.94
N LEU A 98 -35.13 7.09 9.31
CA LEU A 98 -35.74 6.59 10.55
C LEU A 98 -35.89 5.06 10.56
N ARG A 99 -36.23 4.44 9.42
CA ARG A 99 -36.22 2.97 9.30
C ARG A 99 -34.85 2.34 9.44
N LEU A 100 -33.82 2.97 8.92
CA LEU A 100 -32.45 2.49 9.08
C LEU A 100 -32.00 2.50 10.54
N ILE A 101 -32.34 3.53 11.30
CA ILE A 101 -31.99 3.69 12.74
C ILE A 101 -32.56 2.57 13.62
N GLU A 102 -33.61 1.85 13.19
CA GLU A 102 -34.18 0.74 13.93
C GLU A 102 -33.16 -0.39 14.21
N THR A 103 -32.14 -0.53 13.39
CA THR A 103 -31.04 -1.49 13.58
C THR A 103 -29.75 -0.80 13.98
N ALA A 104 -28.91 -1.44 14.80
CA ALA A 104 -27.63 -0.84 15.20
C ALA A 104 -26.68 -0.56 14.00
N PRO A 105 -26.52 -1.44 12.99
CA PRO A 105 -25.74 -1.12 11.81
C PRO A 105 -26.30 0.05 10.99
N GLY A 106 -27.62 0.10 10.85
CA GLY A 106 -28.30 1.19 10.12
C GLY A 106 -28.20 2.52 10.86
N ASP A 107 -28.28 2.53 12.20
CA ASP A 107 -28.10 3.72 13.03
C ASP A 107 -26.69 4.27 12.90
N SER A 108 -25.68 3.41 12.94
CA SER A 108 -24.29 3.81 12.68
C SER A 108 -24.08 4.35 11.26
N MET A 109 -24.77 3.78 10.26
CA MET A 109 -24.75 4.29 8.89
C MET A 109 -25.36 5.69 8.80
N VAL A 110 -26.49 5.92 9.44
CA VAL A 110 -27.16 7.25 9.48
C VAL A 110 -26.29 8.24 10.25
N GLU A 111 -25.70 7.85 11.37
CA GLU A 111 -24.73 8.67 12.09
C GLU A 111 -23.62 9.16 11.14
N LYS A 112 -22.94 8.25 10.46
CA LYS A 112 -21.78 8.56 9.61
C LYS A 112 -22.16 9.34 8.36
N SER A 113 -23.18 8.89 7.62
CA SER A 113 -23.51 9.43 6.30
C SER A 113 -24.42 10.63 6.31
N PHE A 114 -25.23 10.80 7.37
CA PHE A 114 -26.18 11.90 7.47
C PHE A 114 -25.82 12.86 8.61
N VAL A 115 -25.77 12.40 9.86
CA VAL A 115 -25.56 13.28 11.02
C VAL A 115 -24.18 13.92 10.96
N PHE A 116 -23.11 13.12 10.82
CA PHE A 116 -21.73 13.63 10.71
C PHE A 116 -21.51 14.49 9.47
N ASN A 117 -22.30 14.26 8.42
CA ASN A 117 -22.24 15.06 7.18
C ASN A 117 -22.86 16.45 7.34
N HIS A 118 -23.53 16.72 8.47
CA HIS A 118 -24.18 17.99 8.77
C HIS A 118 -23.67 18.68 10.04
N LEU A 119 -22.66 18.10 10.69
CA LEU A 119 -22.08 18.63 11.93
C LEU A 119 -20.56 18.81 11.80
N SER A 120 -20.04 19.86 12.45
CA SER A 120 -18.60 20.07 12.63
C SER A 120 -18.31 20.45 14.07
N ARG A 121 -17.17 20.00 14.61
CA ARG A 121 -16.68 20.42 15.94
C ARG A 121 -16.13 21.84 15.99
N MET A 122 -15.81 22.42 14.83
CA MET A 122 -15.31 23.78 14.74
C MET A 122 -16.46 24.76 14.69
N THR A 123 -16.49 25.75 15.58
CA THR A 123 -17.46 26.84 15.49
C THR A 123 -17.05 27.79 14.38
N THR A 124 -17.73 27.70 13.24
CA THR A 124 -17.37 28.45 12.06
C THR A 124 -18.53 29.34 11.60
N SER A 125 -18.29 30.64 11.54
CA SER A 125 -19.22 31.62 10.95
C SER A 125 -18.94 31.80 9.47
N MET A 126 -20.00 32.03 8.69
CA MET A 126 -19.90 32.37 7.26
C MET A 126 -19.19 33.73 7.12
N LYS A 127 -18.25 33.77 6.18
CA LYS A 127 -17.47 34.98 5.82
C LYS A 127 -17.61 35.24 4.31
N PRO A 128 -17.37 36.48 3.85
CA PRO A 128 -17.39 36.80 2.40
C PRO A 128 -16.34 36.04 1.57
N VAL A 129 -15.30 35.48 2.23
CA VAL A 129 -14.24 34.72 1.57
C VAL A 129 -14.58 33.23 1.67
N ALA A 130 -14.39 32.53 0.57
CA ALA A 130 -14.53 31.06 0.54
C ALA A 130 -13.62 30.39 1.58
N GLN A 131 -14.17 29.47 2.34
CA GLN A 131 -13.49 28.73 3.40
C GLN A 131 -13.87 27.24 3.35
N SER A 132 -12.99 26.38 3.86
CA SER A 132 -13.26 24.97 4.01
C SER A 132 -13.69 24.66 5.44
N LEU A 133 -14.71 23.84 5.60
CA LEU A 133 -15.16 23.33 6.90
C LEU A 133 -15.02 21.81 6.92
N ARG A 134 -14.32 21.29 7.93
CA ARG A 134 -14.21 19.86 8.19
C ARG A 134 -15.40 19.37 9.00
N LEU A 135 -16.12 18.41 8.46
CA LEU A 135 -17.28 17.76 9.10
C LEU A 135 -16.85 16.65 10.07
N LEU A 136 -17.78 16.14 10.89
CA LEU A 136 -17.49 15.06 11.84
C LEU A 136 -17.07 13.75 11.16
N ASN A 137 -17.50 13.50 9.93
CA ASN A 137 -17.06 12.35 9.12
C ASN A 137 -15.68 12.55 8.46
N GLY A 138 -14.96 13.62 8.81
CA GLY A 138 -13.64 13.93 8.26
C GLY A 138 -13.68 14.62 6.88
N LYS A 139 -14.83 14.66 6.21
CA LYS A 139 -14.96 15.26 4.88
C LYS A 139 -14.92 16.79 4.96
N ASN A 140 -14.43 17.41 3.89
CA ASN A 140 -14.37 18.86 3.80
C ASN A 140 -15.47 19.39 2.88
N VAL A 141 -16.17 20.44 3.31
CA VAL A 141 -17.15 21.16 2.50
C VAL A 141 -16.70 22.60 2.28
N ASN A 142 -16.89 23.09 1.05
CA ASN A 142 -16.62 24.48 0.72
C ASN A 142 -17.78 25.36 1.16
N MET A 143 -17.49 26.40 1.94
CA MET A 143 -18.44 27.41 2.38
C MET A 143 -18.15 28.74 1.70
N THR A 144 -19.14 29.32 1.11
CA THR A 144 -19.13 30.68 0.54
C THR A 144 -20.22 31.51 1.22
N GLU A 145 -20.26 32.80 0.99
CA GLU A 145 -21.27 33.67 1.58
C GLU A 145 -22.72 33.23 1.27
N SER A 146 -22.96 32.61 0.12
CA SER A 146 -24.30 32.24 -0.37
C SER A 146 -24.58 30.74 -0.43
N ALA A 147 -23.58 29.87 -0.27
CA ALA A 147 -23.75 28.43 -0.45
C ALA A 147 -22.75 27.61 0.38
N ILE A 148 -23.18 26.41 0.77
CA ILE A 148 -22.30 25.35 1.31
C ILE A 148 -22.33 24.19 0.31
N GLN A 149 -21.17 23.79 -0.20
CA GLN A 149 -21.01 22.74 -1.23
C GLN A 149 -21.99 22.94 -2.42
N ASN A 150 -22.11 24.19 -2.88
CA ASN A 150 -23.04 24.64 -3.92
C ASN A 150 -24.54 24.59 -3.55
N ILE A 151 -24.88 24.23 -2.31
CA ILE A 151 -26.27 24.27 -1.82
C ILE A 151 -26.59 25.65 -1.25
N PRO A 152 -27.63 26.33 -1.75
CA PRO A 152 -27.97 27.67 -1.30
C PRO A 152 -28.27 27.72 0.21
N ILE A 153 -27.82 28.81 0.84
CA ILE A 153 -28.09 29.11 2.23
C ILE A 153 -29.45 29.80 2.35
N VAL A 154 -30.28 29.32 3.26
CA VAL A 154 -31.56 29.95 3.63
C VAL A 154 -31.34 31.01 4.71
N SER A 155 -30.55 30.66 5.73
CA SER A 155 -30.11 31.60 6.76
C SER A 155 -28.77 31.14 7.37
N SER A 156 -27.94 32.08 7.81
CA SER A 156 -26.60 31.77 8.30
C SER A 156 -26.29 32.51 9.61
N ASN A 157 -25.21 32.07 10.27
CA ASN A 157 -24.66 32.71 11.46
C ASN A 157 -25.65 32.83 12.66
N GLN A 158 -26.61 31.91 12.77
CA GLN A 158 -27.49 31.85 13.93
C GLN A 158 -26.70 31.32 15.14
N ARG A 159 -26.33 32.26 16.02
CA ARG A 159 -25.48 31.94 17.18
C ARG A 159 -26.30 31.34 18.31
N ALA A 160 -25.83 30.24 18.85
CA ALA A 160 -26.31 29.60 20.07
C ALA A 160 -25.26 29.70 21.19
N SER A 161 -25.60 29.38 22.43
CA SER A 161 -24.67 29.37 23.55
C SER A 161 -23.50 28.37 23.38
N ASN A 162 -23.71 27.33 22.56
CA ASN A 162 -22.75 26.27 22.28
C ASN A 162 -22.50 26.07 20.77
N GLY A 163 -22.58 27.11 19.93
CA GLY A 163 -22.20 27.00 18.54
C GLY A 163 -22.94 27.89 17.56
N VAL A 164 -22.96 27.47 16.31
CA VAL A 164 -23.56 28.23 15.19
C VAL A 164 -24.40 27.32 14.33
N ILE A 165 -25.54 27.81 13.83
CA ILE A 165 -26.42 27.11 12.88
C ILE A 165 -26.38 27.86 11.54
N HIS A 166 -26.22 27.09 10.46
CA HIS A 166 -26.45 27.52 9.09
C HIS A 166 -27.58 26.67 8.51
N VAL A 167 -28.64 27.31 8.03
CA VAL A 167 -29.75 26.59 7.40
C VAL A 167 -29.56 26.59 5.89
N ILE A 168 -29.65 25.44 5.28
CA ILE A 168 -29.44 25.19 3.86
C ILE A 168 -30.74 24.69 3.20
N SER A 169 -30.87 24.97 1.89
CA SER A 169 -32.08 24.65 1.13
C SER A 169 -32.29 23.16 0.88
N HIS A 170 -31.25 22.34 0.94
CA HIS A 170 -31.28 20.88 0.74
C HIS A 170 -30.24 20.22 1.62
N ALA A 171 -30.43 18.93 1.94
CA ALA A 171 -29.41 18.17 2.66
C ALA A 171 -28.10 18.04 1.84
N LEU A 172 -26.97 18.07 2.53
CA LEU A 172 -25.67 17.83 1.90
C LEU A 172 -25.61 16.40 1.36
N PRO A 173 -25.27 16.19 0.09
CA PRO A 173 -25.10 14.86 -0.45
C PRO A 173 -23.90 14.19 0.22
N TYR A 174 -24.06 12.92 0.58
CA TYR A 174 -22.94 12.14 1.08
C TYR A 174 -22.09 11.66 -0.09
N ALA A 175 -20.85 12.09 -0.14
CA ALA A 175 -19.87 11.61 -1.10
C ALA A 175 -19.02 10.50 -0.44
N TYR A 176 -19.04 9.30 -0.98
CA TYR A 176 -18.14 8.23 -0.55
C TYR A 176 -16.67 8.66 -0.70
N ASN A 177 -15.80 8.29 0.23
CA ASN A 177 -14.38 8.22 -0.08
C ASN A 177 -14.08 6.95 -0.88
N LEU A 178 -12.84 6.81 -1.36
CA LEU A 178 -12.47 5.67 -2.20
C LEU A 178 -12.63 4.32 -1.49
N TYR A 179 -12.33 4.25 -0.20
CA TYR A 179 -12.51 3.03 0.57
C TYR A 179 -13.99 2.66 0.75
N GLU A 180 -14.81 3.64 1.15
CA GLU A 180 -16.24 3.47 1.26
C GLU A 180 -16.87 3.07 -0.08
N ALA A 181 -16.43 3.68 -1.18
CA ALA A 181 -16.91 3.34 -2.51
C ALA A 181 -16.61 1.88 -2.88
N LEU A 182 -15.40 1.38 -2.57
CA LEU A 182 -15.06 -0.03 -2.77
C LEU A 182 -15.88 -0.98 -1.90
N CYS A 183 -16.30 -0.54 -0.70
CA CYS A 183 -17.06 -1.37 0.23
C CYS A 183 -18.56 -1.41 -0.06
N ASP A 184 -19.15 -0.28 -0.46
CA ASP A 184 -20.60 -0.08 -0.41
C ASP A 184 -21.24 -0.01 -1.81
N ILE A 185 -20.46 0.18 -2.87
CA ILE A 185 -20.99 0.15 -4.24
C ILE A 185 -21.10 -1.29 -4.72
N PRO A 186 -22.31 -1.76 -5.08
CA PRO A 186 -22.58 -3.17 -5.33
C PRO A 186 -21.69 -3.84 -6.39
N ASP A 187 -21.33 -3.13 -7.45
CA ASP A 187 -20.57 -3.69 -8.58
C ASP A 187 -19.06 -3.83 -8.36
N VAL A 188 -18.52 -3.28 -7.24
CA VAL A 188 -17.11 -3.41 -6.83
C VAL A 188 -16.93 -3.90 -5.38
N SER A 189 -18.01 -4.28 -4.71
CA SER A 189 -18.06 -4.57 -3.26
C SER A 189 -17.23 -5.78 -2.83
N ILE A 190 -16.91 -6.72 -3.71
CA ILE A 190 -16.04 -7.87 -3.40
C ILE A 190 -14.64 -7.39 -3.00
N ILE A 191 -14.13 -6.32 -3.61
CA ILE A 191 -12.82 -5.74 -3.29
C ILE A 191 -12.84 -5.17 -1.87
N GLY A 192 -13.86 -4.39 -1.53
CA GLY A 192 -14.04 -3.85 -0.18
C GLY A 192 -14.20 -4.95 0.87
N ALA A 193 -15.01 -5.98 0.59
CA ALA A 193 -15.16 -7.13 1.47
C ALA A 193 -13.83 -7.87 1.72
N SER A 194 -12.98 -7.96 0.69
CA SER A 194 -11.63 -8.51 0.81
C SER A 194 -10.73 -7.63 1.68
N LEU A 195 -10.80 -6.29 1.54
CA LEU A 195 -10.01 -5.35 2.32
C LEU A 195 -10.41 -5.33 3.80
N ARG A 196 -11.71 -5.43 4.11
CA ARG A 196 -12.22 -5.48 5.49
C ARG A 196 -11.64 -6.63 6.32
N GLN A 197 -11.18 -7.72 5.70
CA GLN A 197 -10.55 -8.85 6.41
C GLN A 197 -9.19 -8.48 7.04
N TYR A 198 -8.62 -7.34 6.68
CA TYR A 198 -7.33 -6.86 7.15
C TYR A 198 -7.45 -5.63 8.06
N GLU A 199 -8.67 -5.33 8.53
CA GLU A 199 -8.94 -4.27 9.49
C GLU A 199 -8.66 -4.73 10.91
N TRP A 200 -8.20 -3.79 11.73
CA TRP A 200 -8.16 -3.95 13.18
C TRP A 200 -8.24 -2.57 13.85
N ASP A 201 -8.71 -2.59 15.07
CA ASP A 201 -8.74 -1.41 15.92
C ASP A 201 -7.45 -1.33 16.74
N GLU A 202 -6.75 -0.20 16.65
CA GLU A 202 -5.59 0.10 17.47
C GLU A 202 -5.98 1.11 18.56
N PHE A 203 -5.96 0.65 19.81
CA PHE A 203 -6.22 1.51 20.97
C PHE A 203 -4.97 2.33 21.29
N ASP A 204 -5.16 3.67 21.40
CA ASP A 204 -4.10 4.59 21.82
C ASP A 204 -4.28 4.98 23.30
N PRO A 205 -3.49 4.40 24.23
CA PRO A 205 -3.57 4.72 25.64
C PRO A 205 -3.09 6.13 25.95
N ASP A 206 -2.16 6.68 25.16
CA ASP A 206 -1.55 7.99 25.41
C ASP A 206 -2.48 9.14 24.99
N ALA A 207 -3.27 8.93 23.94
CA ALA A 207 -4.30 9.86 23.49
C ALA A 207 -5.63 9.73 24.27
N SER A 208 -5.79 8.65 25.05
CA SER A 208 -7.00 8.34 25.81
C SER A 208 -6.99 8.95 27.21
N VAL A 209 -8.18 9.32 27.73
CA VAL A 209 -8.31 9.91 29.07
C VAL A 209 -8.52 8.81 30.10
N SER A 210 -7.53 8.59 30.97
CA SER A 210 -7.63 7.63 32.09
C SER A 210 -8.43 8.20 33.25
N SER A 211 -9.33 7.38 33.82
CA SER A 211 -10.04 7.68 35.08
C SER A 211 -9.27 7.23 36.33
N GLY A 212 -8.19 6.47 36.16
CA GLY A 212 -7.39 5.91 37.24
C GLY A 212 -6.99 4.46 36.99
N ILE A 213 -6.50 3.80 38.02
CA ILE A 213 -6.05 2.40 37.99
C ILE A 213 -6.94 1.58 38.93
N ILE A 214 -7.58 0.53 38.42
CA ILE A 214 -8.35 -0.43 39.20
C ILE A 214 -7.65 -1.77 39.08
N GLU A 215 -7.27 -2.37 40.20
CA GLU A 215 -6.56 -3.67 40.28
C GLU A 215 -5.27 -3.72 39.39
N GLY A 216 -4.55 -2.59 39.28
CA GLY A 216 -3.34 -2.50 38.49
C GLY A 216 -3.56 -2.29 36.98
N VAL A 217 -4.81 -2.17 36.54
CA VAL A 217 -5.18 -1.95 35.12
C VAL A 217 -5.71 -0.51 34.94
N PRO A 218 -5.18 0.29 33.99
CA PRO A 218 -5.74 1.59 33.67
C PRO A 218 -7.18 1.48 33.17
N VAL A 219 -8.06 2.31 33.72
CA VAL A 219 -9.46 2.44 33.28
C VAL A 219 -9.61 3.77 32.57
N TYR A 220 -10.20 3.77 31.38
CA TYR A 220 -10.35 4.96 30.55
C TYR A 220 -11.80 5.44 30.54
N ILE A 221 -12.02 6.74 30.71
CA ILE A 221 -13.32 7.41 30.55
C ILE A 221 -13.56 7.86 29.10
N ASP A 222 -12.50 8.13 28.39
CA ASP A 222 -12.54 8.38 26.94
C ASP A 222 -11.42 7.57 26.29
N SER A 223 -11.73 6.90 25.19
CA SER A 223 -10.82 5.97 24.50
C SER A 223 -10.64 6.41 23.07
N VAL A 224 -9.38 6.64 22.69
CA VAL A 224 -9.01 6.91 21.30
C VAL A 224 -8.65 5.58 20.64
N VAL A 225 -9.33 5.26 19.56
CA VAL A 225 -9.12 4.05 18.76
C VAL A 225 -8.96 4.45 17.30
N TYR A 226 -7.89 3.98 16.70
CA TYR A 226 -7.63 4.17 15.27
C TYR A 226 -8.04 2.91 14.50
N GLU A 227 -8.88 3.08 13.50
CA GLU A 227 -9.17 2.03 12.52
C GLU A 227 -7.96 1.87 11.60
N ARG A 228 -7.37 0.70 11.61
CA ARG A 228 -6.20 0.35 10.81
C ARG A 228 -6.56 -0.69 9.76
N ASN A 229 -5.85 -0.68 8.65
CA ASN A 229 -5.96 -1.73 7.64
C ASN A 229 -4.57 -2.09 7.10
N ARG A 230 -4.16 -3.33 7.33
CA ARG A 230 -2.82 -3.81 7.00
C ARG A 230 -2.47 -3.68 5.51
N ILE A 231 -3.44 -3.75 4.62
CA ILE A 231 -3.21 -3.56 3.18
C ILE A 231 -3.09 -2.07 2.89
N LEU A 232 -4.05 -1.25 3.33
CA LEU A 232 -4.09 0.18 3.04
C LEU A 232 -2.86 0.94 3.55
N GLU A 233 -2.32 0.56 4.70
CA GLU A 233 -1.07 1.15 5.23
C GLU A 233 0.13 0.96 4.30
N ASN A 234 0.04 -0.01 3.41
CA ASN A 234 1.12 -0.32 2.48
C ASN A 234 0.88 0.19 1.05
N ILE A 235 -0.36 0.47 0.66
CA ILE A 235 -0.70 0.86 -0.73
C ILE A 235 -1.29 2.25 -0.86
N GLY A 236 -1.71 2.85 0.25
CA GLY A 236 -2.32 4.18 0.32
C GLY A 236 -3.58 4.17 1.16
N LEU A 237 -3.73 5.19 2.00
CA LEU A 237 -4.83 5.33 2.95
C LEU A 237 -6.08 5.83 2.23
N LEU A 238 -6.78 4.94 1.52
CA LEU A 238 -7.94 5.26 0.69
C LEU A 238 -9.15 5.79 1.48
N HIS A 239 -9.13 5.68 2.82
CA HIS A 239 -10.13 6.27 3.72
C HIS A 239 -9.76 7.69 4.18
N ALA A 240 -8.51 8.13 3.98
CA ALA A 240 -8.04 9.44 4.45
C ALA A 240 -8.55 10.56 3.53
N GLU A 241 -9.19 11.57 4.14
CA GLU A 241 -9.79 12.69 3.41
C GLU A 241 -8.80 13.83 3.12
N ASP A 242 -7.58 13.74 3.64
CA ASP A 242 -6.49 14.71 3.44
C ASP A 242 -5.55 14.34 2.28
N SER A 243 -5.79 13.18 1.67
CA SER A 243 -5.01 12.67 0.54
C SER A 243 -5.93 12.43 -0.66
N THR A 244 -5.40 12.63 -1.86
CA THR A 244 -6.15 12.42 -3.11
C THR A 244 -5.56 11.28 -3.90
N TYR A 245 -6.40 10.30 -4.27
CA TYR A 245 -6.00 9.14 -5.06
C TYR A 245 -6.86 8.97 -6.30
N TRP A 246 -6.30 8.33 -7.31
CA TRP A 246 -7.04 7.64 -8.35
C TRP A 246 -6.90 6.14 -8.14
N VAL A 247 -7.99 5.42 -8.29
CA VAL A 247 -8.02 3.96 -8.17
C VAL A 247 -8.68 3.38 -9.40
N VAL A 248 -8.07 2.36 -10.01
CA VAL A 248 -8.67 1.63 -11.13
C VAL A 248 -8.96 0.20 -10.71
N VAL A 249 -10.20 -0.21 -10.84
CA VAL A 249 -10.64 -1.58 -10.50
C VAL A 249 -11.69 -2.07 -11.49
N PRO A 250 -11.75 -3.38 -11.73
CA PRO A 250 -12.82 -3.96 -12.53
C PRO A 250 -14.09 -4.14 -11.70
N THR A 251 -15.17 -4.50 -12.37
CA THR A 251 -16.39 -5.01 -11.71
C THR A 251 -16.09 -6.27 -10.89
N ASN A 252 -17.02 -6.67 -10.03
CA ASN A 252 -16.90 -7.88 -9.22
C ASN A 252 -16.55 -9.14 -10.03
N GLU A 253 -17.15 -9.31 -11.21
CA GLU A 253 -16.85 -10.44 -12.11
C GLU A 253 -15.42 -10.35 -12.64
N GLY A 254 -15.00 -9.20 -13.13
CA GLY A 254 -13.63 -8.96 -13.59
C GLY A 254 -12.59 -9.15 -12.48
N TRP A 255 -12.92 -8.72 -11.25
CA TRP A 255 -12.06 -8.93 -10.08
C TRP A 255 -11.89 -10.39 -9.74
N GLN A 256 -12.99 -11.17 -9.67
CA GLN A 256 -12.91 -12.59 -9.35
C GLN A 256 -12.06 -13.34 -10.39
N LYS A 257 -12.27 -13.05 -11.67
CA LYS A 257 -11.51 -13.65 -12.77
C LYS A 257 -10.00 -13.39 -12.65
N VAL A 258 -9.61 -12.13 -12.41
CA VAL A 258 -8.19 -11.78 -12.27
C VAL A 258 -7.61 -12.28 -10.94
N TRP A 259 -8.40 -12.30 -9.88
CA TRP A 259 -7.97 -12.81 -8.59
C TRP A 259 -7.64 -14.32 -8.67
N ASP A 260 -8.50 -15.11 -9.29
CA ASP A 260 -8.29 -16.55 -9.50
C ASP A 260 -7.06 -16.83 -10.37
N ALA A 261 -6.83 -15.99 -11.39
CA ALA A 261 -5.64 -16.10 -12.23
C ALA A 261 -4.35 -15.72 -11.47
N THR A 262 -4.40 -14.64 -10.67
CA THR A 262 -3.25 -14.11 -9.94
C THR A 262 -2.88 -14.96 -8.73
N SER A 263 -3.87 -15.57 -8.05
CA SER A 263 -3.63 -16.42 -6.88
C SER A 263 -2.70 -17.60 -7.16
N LYS A 264 -2.68 -18.09 -8.40
CA LYS A 264 -1.81 -19.19 -8.85
C LYS A 264 -0.31 -18.86 -8.77
N TYR A 265 0.04 -17.58 -8.76
CA TYR A 265 1.43 -17.15 -8.58
C TYR A 265 1.89 -17.12 -7.11
N PHE A 266 0.96 -17.22 -6.18
CA PHE A 266 1.23 -17.14 -4.74
C PHE A 266 0.88 -18.44 -4.01
N VAL A 267 1.18 -19.60 -4.61
CA VAL A 267 0.97 -20.91 -4.02
C VAL A 267 2.09 -21.22 -3.02
N PHE A 268 1.78 -21.20 -1.72
CA PHE A 268 2.71 -21.61 -0.67
C PHE A 268 2.64 -23.12 -0.46
N ASP A 269 3.79 -23.73 -0.18
CA ASP A 269 3.83 -25.18 0.10
C ASP A 269 3.13 -25.52 1.43
N LYS A 270 2.73 -26.78 1.60
CA LYS A 270 1.96 -27.26 2.77
C LYS A 270 2.72 -27.17 4.11
N SER A 271 4.00 -26.87 4.11
CA SER A 271 4.75 -26.64 5.36
C SER A 271 4.38 -25.31 6.03
N TYR A 272 3.79 -24.39 5.29
CA TYR A 272 3.28 -23.13 5.83
C TYR A 272 1.91 -23.32 6.48
N GLN A 273 1.82 -23.20 7.81
CA GLN A 273 0.56 -23.35 8.56
C GLN A 273 -0.55 -22.39 8.13
N LYS A 274 -0.21 -21.24 7.51
CA LYS A 274 -1.12 -20.20 7.05
C LYS A 274 -0.98 -19.94 5.55
N GLY A 275 -0.64 -20.95 4.77
CA GLY A 275 -0.41 -20.82 3.32
C GLY A 275 -1.55 -20.13 2.58
N ASP A 276 -2.79 -20.53 2.82
CA ASP A 276 -3.98 -19.93 2.20
C ASP A 276 -4.17 -18.45 2.59
N SER A 277 -3.85 -18.08 3.82
CA SER A 277 -3.95 -16.69 4.28
C SER A 277 -2.85 -15.83 3.65
N LEU A 278 -1.64 -16.38 3.49
CA LEU A 278 -0.55 -15.71 2.78
C LEU A 278 -0.88 -15.55 1.31
N GLN A 279 -1.41 -16.59 0.67
CA GLN A 279 -1.85 -16.54 -0.74
C GLN A 279 -2.87 -15.43 -0.95
N ARG A 280 -3.94 -15.38 -0.14
CA ARG A 280 -4.95 -14.32 -0.22
C ARG A 280 -4.35 -12.93 -0.02
N TYR A 281 -3.52 -12.77 1.00
CA TYR A 281 -2.88 -11.49 1.30
C TYR A 281 -2.03 -10.99 0.14
N TRP A 282 -1.14 -11.84 -0.39
CA TRP A 282 -0.23 -11.45 -1.45
C TRP A 282 -0.91 -11.30 -2.80
N THR A 283 -1.96 -12.07 -3.08
CA THR A 283 -2.80 -11.88 -4.27
C THR A 283 -3.48 -10.51 -4.25
N ASN A 284 -4.14 -10.14 -3.15
CA ASN A 284 -4.77 -8.84 -3.01
C ASN A 284 -3.75 -7.70 -3.11
N ARG A 285 -2.58 -7.86 -2.49
CA ARG A 285 -1.50 -6.88 -2.58
C ARG A 285 -0.98 -6.72 -4.01
N ALA A 286 -0.72 -7.82 -4.70
CA ALA A 286 -0.21 -7.80 -6.07
C ALA A 286 -1.16 -7.12 -7.05
N LEU A 287 -2.46 -7.25 -6.85
CA LEU A 287 -3.46 -6.56 -7.64
C LEU A 287 -3.59 -5.08 -7.26
N LEU A 288 -3.69 -4.75 -5.98
CA LEU A 288 -3.99 -3.39 -5.55
C LEU A 288 -2.78 -2.45 -5.60
N ASP A 289 -1.56 -2.95 -5.43
CA ASP A 289 -0.35 -2.11 -5.42
C ASP A 289 -0.19 -1.24 -6.67
N ASP A 290 -0.58 -1.73 -7.84
CA ASP A 290 -0.45 -1.02 -9.10
C ASP A 290 -1.75 -0.34 -9.57
N ALA A 291 -2.86 -0.60 -8.87
CA ALA A 291 -4.17 -0.04 -9.18
C ALA A 291 -4.42 1.33 -8.52
N ILE A 292 -3.50 1.79 -7.65
CA ILE A 292 -3.63 2.99 -6.83
C ILE A 292 -2.57 4.01 -7.23
N PHE A 293 -3.02 5.25 -7.46
CA PHE A 293 -2.18 6.36 -7.91
C PHE A 293 -2.36 7.54 -6.96
N ASN A 294 -1.29 7.97 -6.30
CA ASN A 294 -1.32 9.17 -5.46
C ASN A 294 -1.43 10.42 -6.35
N ARG A 295 -2.43 11.24 -6.10
CA ARG A 295 -2.73 12.47 -6.84
C ARG A 295 -2.63 13.73 -5.99
N THR A 296 -2.27 13.63 -4.72
CA THR A 296 -2.19 14.77 -3.80
C THR A 296 -1.27 15.86 -4.34
N ASP A 297 -0.11 15.48 -4.85
CA ASP A 297 0.90 16.41 -5.39
C ASP A 297 0.90 16.50 -6.93
N GLN A 298 0.09 15.69 -7.60
CA GLN A 298 0.05 15.60 -9.07
C GLN A 298 -1.26 16.18 -9.61
N LYS A 299 -1.22 17.41 -10.07
CA LYS A 299 -2.41 18.15 -10.54
C LYS A 299 -2.89 17.75 -11.93
N SER A 300 -2.04 17.15 -12.76
CA SER A 300 -2.41 16.76 -14.13
C SER A 300 -1.84 15.40 -14.49
N VAL A 301 -2.58 14.66 -15.33
CA VAL A 301 -2.09 13.48 -16.03
C VAL A 301 -1.90 13.90 -17.47
N ASN A 302 -0.67 14.08 -17.88
CA ASN A 302 -0.35 14.38 -19.27
C ASN A 302 -0.26 13.08 -20.06
N ASP A 303 0.95 12.56 -20.28
CA ASP A 303 1.18 11.39 -21.09
C ASP A 303 1.43 10.13 -20.25
N SER A 304 1.46 10.23 -18.91
CA SER A 304 1.76 9.11 -18.03
C SER A 304 1.05 9.19 -16.68
N LEU A 305 0.79 8.02 -16.09
CA LEU A 305 0.28 7.85 -14.75
C LEU A 305 1.23 6.95 -13.97
N VAL A 306 1.60 7.37 -12.77
CA VAL A 306 2.59 6.69 -11.92
C VAL A 306 1.88 6.07 -10.72
N SER A 307 2.07 4.76 -10.51
CA SER A 307 1.53 4.06 -9.34
C SER A 307 2.14 4.59 -8.04
N VAL A 308 1.47 4.34 -6.90
CA VAL A 308 2.11 4.57 -5.59
C VAL A 308 3.42 3.80 -5.50
N PRO A 309 4.44 4.36 -4.82
CA PRO A 309 5.69 3.66 -4.66
C PRO A 309 5.47 2.32 -3.98
N TYR A 310 6.12 1.30 -4.49
CA TYR A 310 6.10 0.01 -3.81
C TYR A 310 6.70 0.12 -2.44
N LEU A 311 6.03 -0.47 -1.51
CA LEU A 311 6.57 -0.65 -0.20
C LEU A 311 7.50 -1.87 -0.17
N SER A 312 8.17 -2.00 0.94
CA SER A 312 9.36 -2.79 1.25
C SER A 312 9.55 -4.14 0.58
N TRP A 313 8.51 -4.83 0.17
CA TRP A 313 8.58 -6.17 -0.37
C TRP A 313 9.05 -6.26 -1.83
N ARG A 314 8.80 -5.19 -2.61
CA ARG A 314 9.36 -5.04 -3.95
C ARG A 314 10.66 -4.23 -3.96
N ARG A 315 11.20 -3.89 -2.80
CA ARG A 315 12.56 -3.37 -2.75
C ARG A 315 13.45 -4.44 -3.34
N ASN A 316 13.89 -4.22 -4.56
CA ASN A 316 15.12 -4.89 -4.97
C ASN A 316 16.16 -4.50 -3.95
N TYR A 317 16.96 -5.42 -3.55
CA TYR A 317 18.10 -5.23 -2.65
C TYR A 317 19.07 -4.16 -3.14
N VAL A 318 18.92 -3.70 -4.37
CA VAL A 318 19.65 -2.61 -4.95
C VAL A 318 19.18 -1.29 -4.36
N LYS A 319 19.81 -0.92 -3.24
CA LYS A 319 19.86 0.45 -2.66
C LYS A 319 18.57 1.09 -2.16
N GLY A 320 17.59 0.33 -1.74
CA GLY A 320 16.47 0.87 -0.93
C GLY A 320 15.65 2.00 -1.56
N LYS A 321 15.70 2.17 -2.88
CA LYS A 321 14.86 3.13 -3.59
C LYS A 321 13.48 2.52 -3.82
N PRO A 322 12.40 3.22 -3.50
CA PRO A 322 11.06 2.76 -3.84
C PRO A 322 10.95 2.63 -5.36
N LYS A 323 10.34 1.53 -5.81
CA LYS A 323 10.01 1.33 -7.22
C LYS A 323 8.54 1.67 -7.44
N PHE A 324 8.25 2.19 -8.61
CA PHE A 324 6.89 2.47 -9.07
C PHE A 324 6.78 2.06 -10.54
N HIS A 325 5.56 1.82 -11.00
CA HIS A 325 5.30 1.61 -12.41
C HIS A 325 4.79 2.90 -13.06
N VAL A 326 5.17 3.07 -14.33
CA VAL A 326 4.72 4.18 -15.16
C VAL A 326 3.88 3.62 -16.29
N PHE A 327 2.64 4.08 -16.38
CA PHE A 327 1.70 3.71 -17.43
C PHE A 327 1.56 4.89 -18.40
N LEU A 328 1.99 4.67 -19.63
CA LEU A 328 1.94 5.70 -20.66
C LEU A 328 0.55 5.79 -21.28
N LYS A 329 0.12 7.01 -21.64
CA LYS A 329 -1.13 7.31 -22.33
C LYS A 329 -2.34 6.58 -21.72
N PRO A 330 -2.61 6.75 -20.40
CA PRO A 330 -3.58 5.93 -19.68
C PRO A 330 -4.99 5.97 -20.25
N PHE A 331 -5.41 7.05 -20.89
CA PHE A 331 -6.75 7.22 -21.48
C PHE A 331 -6.82 6.90 -22.98
N ALA A 332 -5.70 6.66 -23.65
CA ALA A 332 -5.69 6.31 -25.06
C ALA A 332 -6.13 4.84 -25.28
N PRO A 333 -6.52 4.45 -26.51
CA PRO A 333 -6.79 3.06 -26.81
C PRO A 333 -5.64 2.14 -26.40
N GLY A 334 -5.96 1.10 -25.58
CA GLY A 334 -4.99 0.20 -24.98
C GLY A 334 -4.35 0.72 -23.68
N GLY A 335 -4.68 1.94 -23.21
CA GLY A 335 -4.27 2.47 -21.92
C GLY A 335 -5.13 1.92 -20.77
N ILE A 336 -4.59 1.96 -19.56
CA ILE A 336 -5.20 1.35 -18.36
C ILE A 336 -6.53 2.01 -17.91
N LEU A 337 -6.83 3.23 -18.37
CA LEU A 337 -8.06 3.96 -18.09
C LEU A 337 -8.91 4.15 -19.36
N TYR A 338 -8.59 3.44 -20.45
CA TYR A 338 -9.37 3.52 -21.67
C TYR A 338 -10.79 2.96 -21.44
N GLU A 339 -11.81 3.74 -21.77
CA GLU A 339 -13.23 3.43 -21.55
C GLU A 339 -13.63 3.18 -20.07
N ALA A 340 -12.73 3.44 -19.10
CA ALA A 340 -13.06 3.33 -17.70
C ALA A 340 -14.12 4.35 -17.28
N GLN A 341 -15.08 3.93 -16.44
CA GLN A 341 -16.16 4.77 -15.96
C GLN A 341 -15.73 5.48 -14.66
N PRO A 342 -15.55 6.82 -14.67
CA PRO A 342 -15.15 7.54 -13.47
C PRO A 342 -16.31 7.68 -12.50
N LEU A 343 -16.03 7.47 -11.21
CA LEU A 343 -16.89 7.83 -10.10
C LEU A 343 -16.15 8.82 -9.21
N GLN A 344 -16.71 10.01 -9.05
CA GLN A 344 -16.13 11.03 -8.18
C GLN A 344 -16.35 10.67 -6.72
N CYS A 345 -15.27 10.58 -5.95
CA CYS A 345 -15.24 10.38 -4.50
C CYS A 345 -14.80 11.65 -3.77
N SER A 346 -15.00 11.72 -2.44
CA SER A 346 -14.58 12.87 -1.63
C SER A 346 -13.06 13.09 -1.67
N ASN A 347 -12.29 12.01 -1.72
CA ASN A 347 -10.83 12.02 -1.72
C ASN A 347 -10.21 11.48 -3.03
N GLY A 348 -10.94 11.54 -4.17
CA GLY A 348 -10.36 11.15 -5.44
C GLY A 348 -11.34 10.63 -6.47
N VAL A 349 -10.86 9.77 -7.37
CA VAL A 349 -11.66 9.19 -8.45
C VAL A 349 -11.48 7.68 -8.48
N LEU A 350 -12.59 6.96 -8.46
CA LEU A 350 -12.65 5.52 -8.72
C LEU A 350 -12.97 5.28 -10.19
N TYR A 351 -12.01 4.76 -10.95
CA TYR A 351 -12.20 4.35 -12.33
C TYR A 351 -12.60 2.86 -12.37
N ARG A 352 -13.81 2.59 -12.88
CA ARG A 352 -14.33 1.23 -12.99
C ARG A 352 -14.17 0.74 -14.41
N THR A 353 -13.61 -0.46 -14.55
CA THR A 353 -13.43 -1.16 -15.83
C THR A 353 -14.25 -2.44 -15.84
N ASN A 354 -14.52 -3.01 -17.01
CA ASN A 354 -15.17 -4.33 -17.09
C ASN A 354 -14.19 -5.45 -16.75
N GLU A 355 -12.96 -5.32 -17.22
CA GLU A 355 -11.89 -6.30 -16.99
C GLU A 355 -10.68 -5.64 -16.33
N TRP A 356 -9.78 -6.46 -15.83
CA TRP A 356 -8.50 -6.00 -15.26
C TRP A 356 -7.61 -5.40 -16.35
N PRO A 357 -7.17 -4.15 -16.24
CA PRO A 357 -6.47 -3.45 -17.32
C PRO A 357 -4.95 -3.72 -17.38
N PHE A 358 -4.41 -4.54 -16.49
CA PHE A 358 -2.98 -4.81 -16.40
C PHE A 358 -2.65 -6.25 -16.74
N THR A 359 -1.46 -6.48 -17.32
CA THR A 359 -0.89 -7.83 -17.43
C THR A 359 -0.01 -8.16 -16.23
N PRO A 360 0.19 -9.44 -15.88
CA PRO A 360 1.11 -9.83 -14.80
C PRO A 360 2.52 -9.27 -14.96
N GLU A 361 3.06 -9.19 -16.19
CA GLU A 361 4.38 -8.67 -16.50
C GLU A 361 4.47 -7.15 -16.31
N GLN A 362 3.38 -6.43 -16.52
CA GLN A 362 3.36 -4.99 -16.23
C GLN A 362 3.42 -4.71 -14.74
N THR A 363 2.93 -5.62 -13.90
CA THR A 363 2.74 -5.43 -12.47
C THR A 363 3.66 -6.30 -11.61
N PHE A 364 3.23 -7.46 -11.18
CA PHE A 364 3.89 -8.25 -10.14
C PHE A 364 4.82 -9.37 -10.67
N PHE A 365 4.55 -9.93 -11.87
CA PHE A 365 5.32 -11.06 -12.42
C PHE A 365 6.51 -10.56 -13.23
N LYS A 366 7.48 -10.00 -12.53
CA LYS A 366 8.68 -9.35 -13.09
C LYS A 366 9.87 -10.29 -13.12
N GLN A 367 10.85 -9.91 -13.94
CA GLN A 367 12.17 -10.52 -13.92
C GLN A 367 12.81 -10.39 -12.54
N ILE A 368 13.42 -11.47 -12.05
CA ILE A 368 14.10 -11.54 -10.75
C ILE A 368 15.59 -11.58 -11.01
N TRP A 369 16.35 -10.71 -10.37
CA TRP A 369 17.79 -10.59 -10.50
C TRP A 369 18.48 -11.03 -9.22
N THR A 370 19.60 -11.75 -9.38
CA THR A 370 20.52 -12.13 -8.32
C THR A 370 21.92 -11.78 -8.81
N GLU A 371 22.46 -10.66 -8.30
CA GLU A 371 23.78 -10.19 -8.69
C GLU A 371 24.86 -11.17 -8.22
N GLY A 372 25.84 -11.45 -9.07
CA GLY A 372 26.91 -12.41 -8.75
C GLY A 372 27.74 -11.96 -7.56
N GLU A 373 28.06 -10.66 -7.48
CA GLU A 373 28.80 -10.08 -6.36
C GLU A 373 28.01 -9.96 -5.06
N ALA A 374 26.71 -10.26 -5.05
CA ALA A 374 25.90 -10.33 -3.84
C ALA A 374 26.26 -11.59 -3.02
N THR A 375 27.47 -11.63 -2.49
CA THR A 375 28.04 -12.82 -1.83
C THR A 375 27.24 -13.31 -0.61
N TRP A 376 26.41 -12.44 0.01
CA TRP A 376 25.47 -12.81 1.07
C TRP A 376 24.32 -13.72 0.59
N LEU A 377 24.15 -13.87 -0.72
CA LEU A 377 23.19 -14.80 -1.33
C LEU A 377 23.84 -16.17 -1.62
N ILE A 378 25.14 -16.30 -1.46
CA ILE A 378 25.81 -17.60 -1.58
C ILE A 378 25.53 -18.41 -0.31
N THR A 379 24.88 -19.54 -0.47
CA THR A 379 24.49 -20.45 0.63
C THR A 379 25.40 -21.64 0.80
N GLU A 380 26.04 -22.08 -0.29
CA GLU A 380 27.02 -23.16 -0.26
C GLU A 380 28.18 -22.86 -1.21
N GLU A 381 29.38 -23.22 -0.78
CA GLU A 381 30.61 -23.11 -1.57
C GLU A 381 31.48 -24.38 -1.39
N LYS A 382 32.02 -24.85 -2.50
CA LYS A 382 32.93 -26.02 -2.48
C LYS A 382 34.09 -25.78 -3.43
N SER A 383 35.31 -25.97 -2.92
CA SER A 383 36.56 -26.00 -3.70
C SER A 383 36.80 -24.75 -4.55
N CYS A 384 36.32 -23.59 -4.13
CA CYS A 384 36.55 -22.31 -4.80
C CYS A 384 37.04 -21.21 -3.87
N VAL A 385 37.60 -20.19 -4.51
CA VAL A 385 37.81 -18.85 -3.95
C VAL A 385 37.07 -17.88 -4.86
N TYR A 386 36.38 -16.93 -4.29
CA TYR A 386 35.65 -15.93 -5.06
C TYR A 386 35.90 -14.53 -4.51
N SER A 387 35.78 -13.54 -5.39
CA SER A 387 35.92 -12.14 -5.05
C SER A 387 35.01 -11.26 -5.91
N SER A 388 34.43 -10.23 -5.32
CA SER A 388 33.73 -9.18 -6.05
C SER A 388 34.74 -8.30 -6.77
N MET A 389 34.55 -8.14 -8.07
CA MET A 389 35.34 -7.28 -8.95
C MET A 389 34.50 -6.08 -9.38
N GLN A 390 35.16 -4.97 -9.69
CA GLN A 390 34.51 -3.76 -10.18
C GLN A 390 35.10 -3.36 -11.53
N GLN A 391 34.22 -3.13 -12.50
CA GLN A 391 34.59 -2.58 -13.80
C GLN A 391 33.40 -1.83 -14.40
N VAL A 392 33.64 -0.60 -14.81
CA VAL A 392 32.64 0.25 -15.44
C VAL A 392 32.48 -0.15 -16.90
N ALA A 393 31.37 -0.75 -17.24
CA ALA A 393 30.98 -1.04 -18.63
C ALA A 393 29.44 -1.21 -18.70
N ASP A 394 28.82 -0.75 -19.77
CA ASP A 394 27.38 -0.82 -20.00
C ASP A 394 26.86 -2.28 -20.06
N SER A 395 27.76 -3.22 -20.32
CA SER A 395 27.46 -4.66 -20.40
C SER A 395 27.55 -5.40 -19.07
N ILE A 396 27.88 -4.70 -17.97
CA ILE A 396 28.06 -5.27 -16.63
C ILE A 396 27.02 -4.67 -15.68
N SER A 397 26.21 -5.50 -15.08
CA SER A 397 25.19 -5.10 -14.10
C SER A 397 25.87 -4.40 -12.92
N GLU A 398 25.32 -3.27 -12.47
CA GLU A 398 25.84 -2.48 -11.34
C GLU A 398 27.36 -2.17 -11.40
N ASN A 399 28.01 -2.39 -12.57
CA ASN A 399 29.47 -2.28 -12.78
C ASN A 399 30.29 -3.20 -11.88
N ARG A 400 29.73 -4.34 -11.49
CA ARG A 400 30.35 -5.34 -10.62
C ARG A 400 30.03 -6.74 -11.09
N PHE A 401 30.90 -7.69 -10.75
CA PHE A 401 30.70 -9.11 -11.03
C PHE A 401 31.48 -9.97 -10.03
N LEU A 402 31.15 -11.24 -9.98
CA LEU A 402 31.86 -12.23 -9.16
C LEU A 402 32.91 -12.95 -10.00
N LYS A 403 34.16 -12.87 -9.57
CA LYS A 403 35.22 -13.74 -10.06
C LYS A 403 35.30 -15.00 -9.19
N VAL A 404 35.17 -16.17 -9.81
CA VAL A 404 35.26 -17.48 -9.16
C VAL A 404 36.47 -18.24 -9.72
N THR A 405 37.32 -18.72 -8.83
CA THR A 405 38.51 -19.52 -9.17
C THR A 405 38.56 -20.79 -8.32
N PRO A 406 39.10 -21.90 -8.85
CA PRO A 406 39.25 -23.12 -8.06
C PRO A 406 40.32 -22.95 -6.97
N THR A 407 40.19 -23.71 -5.85
CA THR A 407 41.22 -23.74 -4.79
C THR A 407 42.54 -24.35 -5.25
N ASN A 408 42.53 -25.16 -6.30
CA ASN A 408 43.71 -25.71 -6.95
C ASN A 408 43.43 -26.02 -8.43
N SER A 409 44.45 -26.29 -9.21
CA SER A 409 44.39 -26.45 -10.67
C SER A 409 43.46 -27.57 -11.18
N THR A 410 43.11 -28.53 -10.32
CA THR A 410 42.29 -29.71 -10.67
C THR A 410 40.89 -29.69 -10.09
N ALA A 411 40.62 -28.82 -9.12
CA ALA A 411 39.33 -28.75 -8.46
C ALA A 411 38.19 -28.26 -9.38
N ASN A 412 37.10 -28.99 -9.37
CA ASN A 412 35.84 -28.53 -9.89
C ASN A 412 35.05 -27.92 -8.75
N TRP A 413 34.89 -26.60 -8.79
CA TRP A 413 34.20 -25.86 -7.76
C TRP A 413 32.68 -25.91 -7.94
N GLU A 414 31.96 -25.59 -6.86
CA GLU A 414 30.51 -25.44 -6.86
C GLU A 414 30.11 -24.24 -5.99
N LEU A 415 29.21 -23.42 -6.48
CA LEU A 415 28.57 -22.32 -5.76
C LEU A 415 27.06 -22.43 -5.88
N THR A 416 26.38 -22.22 -4.74
CA THR A 416 24.91 -22.23 -4.68
C THR A 416 24.42 -20.85 -4.28
N PHE A 417 23.60 -20.24 -5.14
CA PHE A 417 23.00 -18.92 -4.96
C PHE A 417 21.54 -19.05 -4.55
N ARG A 418 21.16 -18.39 -3.49
CA ARG A 418 19.77 -18.27 -3.07
C ARG A 418 18.98 -17.45 -4.06
N LEU A 419 17.77 -17.90 -4.39
CA LEU A 419 16.83 -17.20 -5.27
C LEU A 419 15.67 -16.66 -4.43
N ASP A 420 15.65 -15.36 -4.20
CA ASP A 420 14.64 -14.71 -3.36
C ASP A 420 13.43 -14.25 -4.17
N ASN A 421 12.25 -14.27 -3.52
CA ASN A 421 11.00 -13.74 -4.06
C ASN A 421 10.53 -14.37 -5.39
N VAL A 422 10.80 -15.65 -5.56
CA VAL A 422 10.31 -16.41 -6.70
C VAL A 422 8.82 -16.70 -6.52
N LEU A 423 8.02 -16.36 -7.52
CA LEU A 423 6.61 -16.71 -7.57
C LEU A 423 6.40 -18.10 -8.17
N SER A 424 5.27 -18.75 -7.84
CA SER A 424 4.85 -19.95 -8.58
C SER A 424 4.63 -19.57 -10.02
N GLY A 425 5.25 -20.28 -10.96
CA GLY A 425 5.15 -19.93 -12.37
C GLY A 425 6.32 -20.43 -13.19
N GLU A 426 6.24 -20.19 -14.46
CA GLU A 426 7.21 -20.63 -15.43
C GLU A 426 8.27 -19.57 -15.71
N TYR A 427 9.55 -19.95 -15.68
CA TYR A 427 10.68 -19.06 -15.92
C TYR A 427 11.74 -19.68 -16.81
N ASP A 428 12.40 -18.84 -17.61
CA ASP A 428 13.73 -19.13 -18.10
C ASP A 428 14.74 -18.69 -17.05
N ILE A 429 15.61 -19.59 -16.63
CA ILE A 429 16.68 -19.30 -15.67
C ILE A 429 17.97 -19.11 -16.47
N CYS A 430 18.55 -17.92 -16.31
CA CYS A 430 19.70 -17.49 -17.10
C CYS A 430 20.87 -17.11 -16.18
N ALA A 431 22.09 -17.33 -16.65
CA ALA A 431 23.32 -16.81 -16.06
C ALA A 431 24.07 -15.94 -17.08
N ILE A 432 24.42 -14.72 -16.71
CA ILE A 432 25.26 -13.84 -17.53
C ILE A 432 26.71 -14.05 -17.12
N ILE A 433 27.52 -14.48 -18.09
CA ILE A 433 28.93 -14.81 -17.88
C ILE A 433 29.77 -13.88 -18.75
N LEU A 434 30.76 -13.26 -18.13
CA LEU A 434 31.65 -12.32 -18.79
C LEU A 434 32.85 -13.06 -19.37
N PRO A 435 33.42 -12.60 -20.52
CA PRO A 435 34.64 -13.14 -21.06
C PRO A 435 35.85 -12.72 -20.22
N GLN A 436 36.96 -13.49 -20.27
CA GLN A 436 38.17 -13.18 -19.51
C GLN A 436 38.81 -11.86 -19.92
N THR A 437 38.57 -11.37 -21.15
CA THR A 437 39.03 -10.07 -21.64
C THR A 437 38.52 -8.88 -20.81
N VAL A 438 37.48 -9.05 -20.02
CA VAL A 438 36.98 -8.03 -19.08
C VAL A 438 38.03 -7.67 -18.02
N ILE A 439 38.76 -8.66 -17.50
CA ILE A 439 39.83 -8.45 -16.49
C ILE A 439 41.23 -8.44 -17.09
N ASN A 440 41.40 -9.04 -18.25
CA ASN A 440 42.67 -9.07 -18.98
C ASN A 440 42.42 -8.82 -20.48
N PRO A 441 42.43 -7.56 -20.95
CA PRO A 441 42.16 -7.22 -22.35
C PRO A 441 43.12 -7.87 -23.36
N ASP A 442 44.33 -8.15 -22.91
CA ASP A 442 45.40 -8.73 -23.76
C ASP A 442 45.44 -10.26 -23.73
N GLU A 443 44.41 -10.92 -23.12
CA GLU A 443 44.36 -12.36 -23.07
C GLU A 443 44.20 -12.98 -24.46
N THR A 444 45.18 -13.76 -24.86
CA THR A 444 45.22 -14.42 -26.17
C THR A 444 44.68 -15.85 -26.14
N LYS A 445 44.68 -16.50 -24.94
CA LYS A 445 44.21 -17.86 -24.77
C LYS A 445 42.77 -17.87 -24.23
N LEU A 446 41.86 -17.35 -25.05
CA LEU A 446 40.45 -17.26 -24.71
C LEU A 446 39.83 -18.65 -24.62
N ARG A 447 39.43 -19.04 -23.41
CA ARG A 447 38.80 -20.35 -23.14
C ARG A 447 37.44 -20.18 -22.46
N PRO A 448 36.40 -20.83 -22.99
CA PRO A 448 35.09 -20.81 -22.32
C PRO A 448 35.17 -21.49 -20.95
N CYS A 449 34.36 -21.05 -20.02
CA CYS A 449 34.06 -21.81 -18.82
C CYS A 449 33.04 -22.91 -19.16
N LYS A 450 33.27 -24.13 -18.62
CA LYS A 450 32.35 -25.26 -18.78
C LYS A 450 31.79 -25.69 -17.44
N PHE A 451 30.45 -25.72 -17.33
CA PHE A 451 29.78 -25.93 -16.05
C PHE A 451 28.48 -26.72 -16.23
N LYS A 452 27.93 -27.19 -15.11
CA LYS A 452 26.58 -27.72 -14.94
C LYS A 452 25.80 -26.82 -14.00
N ALA A 453 24.48 -26.85 -14.10
CA ALA A 453 23.60 -26.13 -13.19
C ALA A 453 22.50 -27.06 -12.65
N SER A 454 22.02 -26.77 -11.46
CA SER A 454 20.83 -27.41 -10.90
C SER A 454 20.01 -26.42 -10.08
N VAL A 455 18.69 -26.53 -10.17
CA VAL A 455 17.72 -25.72 -9.42
C VAL A 455 17.26 -26.53 -8.23
N ASN A 456 17.43 -26.00 -7.04
CA ASN A 456 16.85 -26.56 -5.83
C ASN A 456 15.57 -25.77 -5.49
N TYR A 457 14.51 -26.47 -5.18
CA TYR A 457 13.19 -25.89 -4.90
C TYR A 457 12.42 -26.79 -3.93
N VAL A 458 11.20 -26.43 -3.58
CA VAL A 458 10.28 -27.26 -2.81
C VAL A 458 9.05 -27.59 -3.66
N ASP A 459 8.60 -28.83 -3.54
CA ASP A 459 7.34 -29.26 -4.10
C ASP A 459 6.13 -28.78 -3.28
N ASP A 460 4.93 -29.08 -3.72
CA ASP A 460 3.68 -28.71 -3.06
C ASP A 460 3.56 -29.23 -1.62
N ASP A 461 4.21 -30.36 -1.33
CA ASP A 461 4.22 -30.96 0.02
C ASP A 461 5.29 -30.34 0.94
N GLY A 462 6.09 -29.40 0.45
CA GLY A 462 7.18 -28.78 1.20
C GLY A 462 8.45 -29.60 1.25
N LYS A 463 8.57 -30.63 0.41
CA LYS A 463 9.78 -31.46 0.31
C LYS A 463 10.78 -30.83 -0.65
N ALA A 464 12.06 -30.88 -0.26
CA ALA A 464 13.14 -30.43 -1.11
C ALA A 464 13.25 -31.29 -2.38
N ALA A 465 13.36 -30.65 -3.52
CA ALA A 465 13.54 -31.25 -4.82
C ALA A 465 14.69 -30.56 -5.58
N THR A 466 15.33 -31.29 -6.47
CA THR A 466 16.41 -30.77 -7.31
C THR A 466 16.16 -31.11 -8.77
N PHE A 467 16.14 -30.09 -9.61
CA PHE A 467 16.10 -30.23 -11.06
C PHE A 467 17.51 -30.04 -11.63
N ASN A 468 18.08 -31.10 -12.19
CA ASN A 468 19.36 -31.01 -12.89
C ASN A 468 19.11 -30.45 -14.29
N CYS A 469 19.57 -29.24 -14.55
CA CYS A 469 19.34 -28.50 -15.78
C CYS A 469 19.82 -29.32 -17.00
N ASN A 470 18.89 -29.97 -17.66
CA ASN A 470 19.01 -30.78 -18.88
C ASN A 470 20.11 -31.86 -18.90
N ASN A 471 20.70 -32.22 -17.74
CA ASN A 471 21.91 -33.05 -17.67
C ASN A 471 23.04 -32.59 -18.61
N THR A 472 23.01 -31.34 -19.04
CA THR A 472 23.85 -30.75 -20.08
C THR A 472 25.01 -30.01 -19.44
N GLN A 473 26.12 -29.98 -20.14
CA GLN A 473 27.24 -29.11 -19.81
C GLN A 473 27.12 -27.83 -20.60
N PHE A 474 26.96 -26.72 -19.91
CA PHE A 474 26.94 -25.39 -20.50
C PHE A 474 28.35 -24.88 -20.75
N LYS A 475 28.51 -24.01 -21.73
CA LYS A 475 29.77 -23.35 -22.07
C LYS A 475 29.47 -21.87 -22.26
N SER A 476 30.31 -21.01 -21.68
CA SER A 476 30.24 -19.57 -21.95
C SER A 476 30.88 -19.22 -23.30
N ASP A 477 30.52 -18.05 -23.85
CA ASP A 477 31.30 -17.47 -24.97
C ASP A 477 32.63 -16.93 -24.42
N PRO A 478 33.80 -17.29 -25.02
CA PRO A 478 35.07 -16.82 -24.51
C PRO A 478 35.41 -15.40 -24.92
N VAL A 479 34.66 -14.78 -25.86
CA VAL A 479 34.98 -13.50 -26.48
C VAL A 479 34.04 -12.37 -26.04
N LYS A 480 32.79 -12.67 -25.83
CA LYS A 480 31.74 -11.68 -25.52
C LYS A 480 30.92 -12.06 -24.31
N VAL A 481 30.23 -11.08 -23.74
CA VAL A 481 29.25 -11.32 -22.69
C VAL A 481 28.20 -12.32 -23.19
N ASP A 482 27.99 -13.36 -22.43
CA ASP A 482 27.13 -14.47 -22.79
C ASP A 482 25.98 -14.66 -21.81
N THR A 483 24.79 -14.77 -22.34
CA THR A 483 23.58 -15.14 -21.60
C THR A 483 23.29 -16.60 -21.78
N VAL A 484 23.71 -17.41 -20.83
CA VAL A 484 23.50 -18.86 -20.87
C VAL A 484 22.14 -19.18 -20.23
N VAL A 485 21.20 -19.70 -21.02
CA VAL A 485 19.92 -20.22 -20.50
C VAL A 485 20.18 -21.60 -19.91
N VAL A 486 20.21 -21.68 -18.58
CA VAL A 486 20.50 -22.94 -17.86
C VAL A 486 19.27 -23.81 -17.67
N ALA A 487 18.10 -23.21 -17.57
CA ALA A 487 16.82 -23.91 -17.60
C ALA A 487 15.81 -23.09 -18.40
N GLU A 488 15.19 -23.73 -19.37
CA GLU A 488 14.13 -23.15 -20.19
C GLU A 488 12.78 -23.64 -19.70
N ALA A 489 11.80 -22.74 -19.58
CA ALA A 489 10.45 -23.04 -19.17
C ALA A 489 10.36 -23.85 -17.86
N PHE A 490 11.20 -23.54 -16.87
CA PHE A 490 11.17 -24.23 -15.60
C PHE A 490 9.98 -23.75 -14.77
N GLN A 491 9.11 -24.68 -14.37
CA GLN A 491 7.95 -24.41 -13.54
C GLN A 491 8.31 -24.51 -12.06
N PHE A 492 8.28 -23.38 -11.32
CA PHE A 492 8.27 -23.40 -9.86
C PHE A 492 6.85 -23.74 -9.39
N PRO A 493 6.63 -24.87 -8.70
CA PRO A 493 5.30 -25.27 -8.25
C PRO A 493 4.78 -24.36 -7.12
N THR A 494 5.68 -23.90 -6.28
CA THR A 494 5.38 -23.08 -5.10
C THR A 494 6.15 -21.76 -5.09
N THR A 495 5.77 -20.84 -4.21
CA THR A 495 6.43 -19.55 -4.02
C THR A 495 7.24 -19.49 -2.72
N ASN A 496 8.34 -18.75 -2.74
CA ASN A 496 9.06 -18.36 -1.52
C ASN A 496 8.92 -16.85 -1.24
N TYR A 497 7.92 -16.23 -1.82
CA TYR A 497 7.74 -14.80 -1.82
C TYR A 497 7.66 -14.19 -0.42
N ASN A 498 8.54 -13.22 -0.14
CA ASN A 498 8.65 -12.51 1.14
C ASN A 498 8.79 -13.44 2.37
N GLN A 499 9.49 -14.59 2.21
CA GLN A 499 9.75 -15.53 3.28
C GLN A 499 11.20 -15.40 3.79
N SER A 500 11.37 -15.43 5.11
CA SER A 500 12.69 -15.38 5.75
C SER A 500 13.48 -16.67 5.57
N THR A 501 12.79 -17.81 5.50
CA THR A 501 13.38 -19.13 5.22
C THR A 501 13.24 -19.42 3.73
N ASN A 502 14.34 -19.27 3.00
CA ASN A 502 14.34 -19.52 1.57
C ASN A 502 15.01 -20.85 1.25
N LYS A 503 14.29 -21.72 0.56
CA LYS A 503 14.75 -23.03 0.12
C LYS A 503 15.02 -23.11 -1.40
N PHE A 504 14.87 -21.99 -2.13
CA PHE A 504 15.08 -21.94 -3.57
C PHE A 504 16.49 -21.45 -3.87
N SER A 505 17.21 -22.19 -4.70
CA SER A 505 18.57 -21.82 -5.07
C SER A 505 18.96 -22.36 -6.43
N LEU A 506 19.98 -21.75 -7.04
CA LEU A 506 20.66 -22.23 -8.23
C LEU A 506 22.08 -22.63 -7.86
N SER A 507 22.44 -23.89 -8.09
CA SER A 507 23.80 -24.38 -7.96
C SER A 507 24.49 -24.37 -9.31
N ILE A 508 25.68 -23.76 -9.40
CA ILE A 508 26.54 -23.73 -10.58
C ILE A 508 27.81 -24.53 -10.22
N LYS A 509 28.12 -25.53 -11.02
CA LYS A 509 29.27 -26.43 -10.78
C LYS A 509 30.20 -26.48 -11.98
N CYS A 510 31.45 -26.11 -11.78
CA CYS A 510 32.49 -26.32 -12.80
C CYS A 510 32.57 -27.80 -13.20
N SER A 511 32.63 -28.08 -14.50
CA SER A 511 32.60 -29.47 -15.02
C SER A 511 33.66 -29.66 -16.08
N ILE A 512 34.94 -29.67 -15.63
CA ILE A 512 36.11 -29.77 -16.52
C ILE A 512 36.98 -30.96 -16.06
N THR A 513 37.23 -31.90 -16.97
CA THR A 513 38.15 -33.03 -16.72
C THR A 513 39.61 -32.56 -16.86
N ALA A 514 40.54 -33.36 -16.38
CA ALA A 514 41.98 -33.06 -16.52
C ALA A 514 42.44 -32.94 -17.97
N ARG A 515 41.81 -33.71 -18.89
CA ARG A 515 42.14 -33.67 -20.33
C ARG A 515 41.61 -32.42 -21.05
N GLU A 516 40.66 -31.72 -20.46
CA GLU A 516 39.97 -30.56 -21.07
C GLU A 516 40.57 -29.21 -20.63
N THR A 517 41.54 -29.20 -19.75
CA THR A 517 42.16 -27.96 -19.23
C THR A 517 42.84 -27.09 -20.30
N ALA A 518 43.23 -27.70 -21.40
CA ALA A 518 43.76 -26.93 -22.54
C ALA A 518 42.67 -26.12 -23.29
N SER A 519 41.42 -26.62 -23.29
CA SER A 519 40.29 -26.05 -24.05
C SER A 519 39.32 -25.22 -23.19
N TYR A 520 39.32 -25.41 -21.89
CA TYR A 520 38.33 -24.77 -20.99
C TYR A 520 39.02 -24.12 -19.77
N SER A 521 38.48 -23.02 -19.31
CA SER A 521 38.86 -22.33 -18.07
C SER A 521 38.02 -22.81 -16.88
N ARG A 522 38.67 -23.04 -15.73
CA ARG A 522 37.95 -23.20 -14.46
C ARG A 522 37.61 -21.86 -13.76
N GLU A 523 38.12 -20.77 -14.30
CA GLU A 523 37.75 -19.45 -13.85
C GLU A 523 36.41 -19.04 -14.50
N MET A 524 35.51 -18.50 -13.71
CA MET A 524 34.24 -17.95 -14.18
C MET A 524 34.12 -16.50 -13.70
N LEU A 525 33.67 -15.64 -14.58
CA LEU A 525 33.28 -14.26 -14.26
C LEU A 525 31.75 -14.20 -14.38
N LEU A 526 31.06 -14.28 -13.24
CA LEU A 526 29.61 -14.28 -13.18
C LEU A 526 29.12 -12.87 -12.90
N ASP A 527 28.40 -12.28 -13.85
CA ASP A 527 27.75 -10.99 -13.70
C ASP A 527 26.50 -11.12 -12.83
N CYS A 528 25.50 -11.81 -13.35
CA CYS A 528 24.29 -12.05 -12.58
C CYS A 528 23.57 -13.34 -13.01
N ILE A 529 22.66 -13.78 -12.14
CA ILE A 529 21.65 -14.80 -12.42
C ILE A 529 20.31 -14.08 -12.50
N TYR A 530 19.49 -14.40 -13.50
CA TYR A 530 18.15 -13.87 -13.55
C TYR A 530 17.12 -14.90 -13.99
N LEU A 531 15.92 -14.73 -13.46
CA LEU A 531 14.74 -15.49 -13.82
C LEU A 531 13.85 -14.61 -14.69
N ARG A 532 13.67 -14.99 -15.94
CA ARG A 532 12.80 -14.32 -16.88
C ARG A 532 11.44 -15.01 -16.87
N PRO A 533 10.37 -14.35 -16.42
CA PRO A 533 9.04 -14.95 -16.37
C PRO A 533 8.56 -15.28 -17.78
N ARG A 534 7.84 -16.39 -17.89
CA ARG A 534 7.09 -16.77 -19.07
C ARG A 534 5.61 -16.71 -18.73
N THR A 535 4.86 -15.91 -19.45
CA THR A 535 3.41 -15.99 -19.42
C THR A 535 2.98 -16.83 -20.61
N SER A 536 2.12 -17.79 -20.37
CA SER A 536 1.38 -18.42 -21.45
C SER A 536 0.64 -17.30 -22.20
N LYS A 537 0.98 -17.06 -23.46
CA LYS A 537 0.14 -16.22 -24.31
C LYS A 537 -1.27 -16.79 -24.18
N SER A 538 -2.21 -15.99 -23.66
CA SER A 538 -3.62 -16.32 -23.79
C SER A 538 -3.90 -16.48 -25.28
N GLU A 539 -4.15 -17.72 -25.70
CA GLU A 539 -4.68 -18.03 -27.03
C GLU A 539 -6.03 -17.32 -27.23
#